data_a8a1920ac7acf98dbe9cd38e1d8caba0
#
_entry.id   a8a1920ac7acf98dbe9cd38e1d8caba0
#
_cell.length_a   1.000
_cell.length_b   1.000
_cell.length_c   1.000
_cell.angle_alpha   90.00
_cell.angle_beta   90.00
_cell.angle_gamma   90.00
#
_symmetry.space_group_name_H-M   'P 1'
#
loop_
_entity.id
_entity.type
_entity.pdbx_description
1 polymer ?
#
loop_
_entity_poly.entity_id
_entity_poly.type
_entity_poly.pdbx_seq_one_letter_code
_entity_poly.pdbx_strand_id
1 'polypeptide(L)'
;MDEKILKALGEPKRFLLLQLMAERGYCVRALARLSYLSESAVSQHLKILREAGLVYGVKKGYYTHYCLDKDALNGYIDELLRIRDTKSKPCNGPFYGCPESEYLRCKSYVPPEQRRKEDDTNA
;
A
#
# COMPACT_ATOMS: atom_id res chain seq x y z
N MET A 1 7.78 5.55 -4.39
CA MET A 1 7.54 4.71 -3.19
C MET A 1 8.38 3.44 -3.29
N ASP A 2 8.90 3.01 -2.17
CA ASP A 2 9.72 1.80 -2.12
C ASP A 2 8.85 0.54 -2.26
N GLU A 3 9.25 -0.35 -3.16
CA GLU A 3 8.58 -1.63 -3.38
C GLU A 3 8.55 -2.50 -2.11
N LYS A 4 9.56 -2.37 -1.25
CA LYS A 4 9.63 -3.11 0.01
C LYS A 4 8.46 -2.77 0.93
N ILE A 5 8.05 -1.51 0.96
CA ILE A 5 6.90 -1.07 1.77
C ILE A 5 5.63 -1.71 1.23
N LEU A 6 5.46 -1.71 -0.07
CA LEU A 6 4.27 -2.30 -0.70
C LEU A 6 4.16 -3.78 -0.38
N LYS A 7 5.26 -4.52 -0.49
CA LYS A 7 5.29 -5.95 -0.18
C LYS A 7 5.07 -6.23 1.30
N ALA A 8 5.67 -5.41 2.17
CA ALA A 8 5.54 -5.59 3.61
C ALA A 8 4.10 -5.41 4.07
N LEU A 9 3.39 -4.45 3.51
CA LEU A 9 1.99 -4.16 3.86
C LEU A 9 1.00 -5.15 3.24
N GLY A 10 1.41 -5.90 2.24
CA GLY A 10 0.53 -6.81 1.50
C GLY A 10 0.17 -8.11 2.21
N GLU A 11 0.64 -8.34 3.44
CA GLU A 11 0.37 -9.55 4.19
C GLU A 11 -0.49 -9.23 5.42
N PRO A 12 -1.66 -9.89 5.59
CA PRO A 12 -2.62 -9.53 6.64
C PRO A 12 -2.07 -9.53 8.06
N LYS A 13 -1.21 -10.48 8.40
CA LYS A 13 -0.64 -10.55 9.75
C LYS A 13 0.33 -9.40 10.02
N ARG A 14 1.10 -9.00 9.01
CA ARG A 14 1.97 -7.84 9.14
C ARG A 14 1.16 -6.55 9.29
N PHE A 15 0.05 -6.46 8.57
CA PHE A 15 -0.83 -5.31 8.68
C PHE A 15 -1.42 -5.21 10.09
N LEU A 16 -1.83 -6.34 10.67
CA LEU A 16 -2.32 -6.40 12.04
C LEU A 16 -1.25 -5.93 13.03
N LEU A 17 -0.01 -6.38 12.87
CA LEU A 17 1.08 -5.96 13.75
C LEU A 17 1.32 -4.45 13.66
N LEU A 18 1.22 -3.89 12.46
CA LEU A 18 1.32 -2.44 12.28
C LEU A 18 0.23 -1.70 13.03
N GLN A 19 -0.99 -2.19 12.98
CA GLN A 19 -2.10 -1.58 13.70
C GLN A 19 -1.84 -1.56 15.22
N LEU A 20 -1.31 -2.65 15.74
CA LEU A 20 -0.95 -2.73 17.16
C LEU A 20 0.16 -1.74 17.51
N MET A 21 1.21 -1.70 16.70
CA MET A 21 2.35 -0.82 16.93
C MET A 21 2.01 0.67 16.70
N ALA A 22 0.93 0.96 16.00
CA ALA A 22 0.45 2.33 15.85
C ALA A 22 -0.05 2.91 17.19
N GLU A 23 -0.53 2.06 18.08
CA GLU A 23 -1.02 2.47 19.39
C GLU A 23 0.11 2.74 20.35
N ARG A 24 1.11 1.85 20.38
CA ARG A 24 2.28 1.94 21.26
C ARG A 24 3.35 0.94 20.84
N GLY A 25 4.54 1.09 21.37
CA GLY A 25 5.60 0.09 21.21
C GLY A 25 5.29 -1.17 22.01
N TYR A 26 5.57 -2.32 21.42
CA TYR A 26 5.37 -3.63 22.05
C TYR A 26 6.61 -4.50 21.83
N CYS A 27 6.92 -5.34 22.82
CA CYS A 27 7.93 -6.39 22.64
C CYS A 27 7.35 -7.55 21.83
N VAL A 28 8.22 -8.43 21.31
CA VAL A 28 7.81 -9.60 20.52
C VAL A 28 6.79 -10.46 21.27
N ARG A 29 7.01 -10.67 22.55
CA ARG A 29 6.13 -11.51 23.38
C ARG A 29 4.72 -10.94 23.45
N ALA A 30 4.60 -9.63 23.65
CA ALA A 30 3.30 -8.96 23.70
C ALA A 30 2.62 -9.01 22.34
N LEU A 31 3.37 -8.75 21.26
CA LEU A 31 2.83 -8.82 19.90
C LEU A 31 2.33 -10.23 19.56
N ALA A 32 3.08 -11.26 19.96
CA ALA A 32 2.67 -12.65 19.75
C ALA A 32 1.35 -12.95 20.46
N ARG A 33 1.23 -12.51 21.70
CA ARG A 33 -0.01 -12.72 22.47
C ARG A 33 -1.20 -12.01 21.83
N LEU A 34 -1.04 -10.75 21.46
CA LEU A 34 -2.12 -9.94 20.92
C LEU A 34 -2.53 -10.37 19.50
N SER A 35 -1.61 -10.90 18.72
CA SER A 35 -1.86 -11.32 17.35
C SER A 35 -2.23 -12.80 17.21
N TYR A 36 -2.12 -13.56 18.29
CA TYR A 36 -2.30 -15.03 18.29
C TYR A 36 -1.30 -15.73 17.38
N LEU A 37 -0.11 -15.16 17.25
CA LEU A 37 1.00 -15.76 16.50
C LEU A 37 2.07 -16.26 17.46
N SER A 38 2.95 -17.14 16.96
CA SER A 38 4.14 -17.53 17.72
C SER A 38 5.14 -16.38 17.73
N GLU A 39 6.03 -16.37 18.75
CA GLU A 39 7.09 -15.37 18.81
C GLU A 39 8.02 -15.46 17.58
N SER A 40 8.25 -16.68 17.10
CA SER A 40 9.05 -16.92 15.89
C SER A 40 8.42 -16.26 14.66
N ALA A 41 7.11 -16.43 14.47
CA ALA A 41 6.39 -15.82 13.36
C ALA A 41 6.42 -14.30 13.45
N VAL A 42 6.19 -13.74 14.65
CA VAL A 42 6.26 -12.30 14.89
C VAL A 42 7.65 -11.77 14.54
N SER A 43 8.70 -12.46 14.98
CA SER A 43 10.07 -12.04 14.69
C SER A 43 10.35 -11.99 13.20
N GLN A 44 9.84 -12.96 12.44
CA GLN A 44 9.99 -12.98 10.99
C GLN A 44 9.24 -11.82 10.32
N HIS A 45 8.02 -11.56 10.75
CA HIS A 45 7.24 -10.44 10.24
C HIS A 45 7.89 -9.10 10.57
N LEU A 46 8.41 -8.95 11.79
CA LEU A 46 9.11 -7.74 12.20
C LEU A 46 10.38 -7.50 11.40
N LYS A 47 11.08 -8.56 11.04
CA LYS A 47 12.27 -8.43 10.20
C LYS A 47 11.93 -7.81 8.85
N ILE A 48 10.86 -8.28 8.23
CA ILE A 48 10.40 -7.74 6.94
C ILE A 48 9.98 -6.27 7.08
N LEU A 49 9.25 -5.96 8.14
CA LEU A 49 8.80 -4.59 8.41
C LEU A 49 9.97 -3.65 8.69
N ARG A 50 11.00 -4.11 9.41
CA ARG A 50 12.21 -3.32 9.67
C ARG A 50 13.00 -3.06 8.40
N GLU A 51 13.17 -4.08 7.57
CA GLU A 51 13.88 -3.95 6.31
C GLU A 51 13.20 -2.98 5.35
N ALA A 52 11.88 -2.85 5.46
CA ALA A 52 11.11 -1.87 4.72
C ALA A 52 11.13 -0.47 5.35
N GLY A 53 11.73 -0.32 6.52
CA GLY A 53 11.79 0.96 7.22
C GLY A 53 10.50 1.38 7.91
N LEU A 54 9.55 0.46 8.08
CA LEU A 54 8.25 0.76 8.67
C LEU A 54 8.24 0.68 10.19
N VAL A 55 9.14 -0.08 10.78
CA VAL A 55 9.24 -0.23 12.22
C VAL A 55 10.68 -0.13 12.67
N TYR A 56 10.87 0.23 13.93
CA TYR A 56 12.18 0.27 14.56
C TYR A 56 12.08 -0.25 15.99
N GLY A 57 13.20 -0.74 16.50
CA GLY A 57 13.27 -1.26 17.86
C GLY A 57 13.86 -0.24 18.81
N VAL A 58 13.28 -0.13 20.01
CA VAL A 58 13.81 0.66 21.11
C VAL A 58 14.05 -0.26 22.30
N LYS A 59 15.29 -0.32 22.76
CA LYS A 59 15.63 -1.19 23.86
C LYS A 59 15.15 -0.60 25.18
N LYS A 60 14.37 -1.40 25.93
CA LYS A 60 13.85 -1.03 27.25
C LYS A 60 14.14 -2.15 28.24
N GLY A 61 15.27 -2.04 28.93
CA GLY A 61 15.73 -3.10 29.83
C GLY A 61 16.12 -4.34 29.06
N TYR A 62 15.53 -5.47 29.43
CA TYR A 62 15.78 -6.75 28.74
C TYR A 62 15.02 -6.93 27.44
N TYR A 63 14.02 -6.09 27.20
CA TYR A 63 13.14 -6.25 26.06
C TYR A 63 13.34 -5.14 25.03
N THR A 64 13.22 -5.49 23.76
CA THR A 64 13.14 -4.51 22.68
C THR A 64 11.67 -4.28 22.38
N HIS A 65 11.24 -3.01 22.42
CA HIS A 65 9.92 -2.61 22.01
C HIS A 65 9.97 -2.15 20.55
N TYR A 66 9.08 -2.66 19.75
CA TYR A 66 9.00 -2.32 18.33
C TYR A 66 7.93 -1.27 18.13
N CYS A 67 8.30 -0.23 17.42
CA CYS A 67 7.47 0.96 17.21
C CYS A 67 7.29 1.20 15.72
N LEU A 68 6.11 1.70 15.36
CA LEU A 68 5.82 2.10 13.98
C LEU A 68 6.48 3.45 13.68
N ASP A 69 7.18 3.52 12.56
CA ASP A 69 7.63 4.78 12.00
C ASP A 69 6.50 5.35 11.14
N LYS A 70 5.71 6.25 11.72
CA LYS A 70 4.54 6.79 11.04
C LYS A 70 4.89 7.60 9.80
N ASP A 71 6.03 8.28 9.82
CA ASP A 71 6.47 9.07 8.67
C ASP A 71 6.79 8.19 7.45
N ALA A 72 7.24 6.95 7.69
CA ALA A 72 7.52 6.02 6.60
C ALA A 72 6.27 5.64 5.81
N LEU A 73 5.08 5.81 6.37
CA LEU A 73 3.83 5.54 5.69
C LEU A 73 3.44 6.64 4.70
N ASN A 74 4.00 7.85 4.84
CA ASN A 74 3.56 9.00 4.07
C ASN A 74 3.67 8.79 2.56
N GLY A 75 4.77 8.21 2.10
CA GLY A 75 4.94 7.93 0.67
C GLY A 75 3.90 6.97 0.12
N TYR A 76 3.56 5.94 0.91
CA TYR A 76 2.55 4.97 0.53
C TYR A 76 1.16 5.59 0.51
N ILE A 77 0.84 6.39 1.53
CA ILE A 77 -0.44 7.11 1.61
C ILE A 77 -0.58 8.04 0.41
N ASP A 78 0.46 8.80 0.09
CA ASP A 78 0.44 9.74 -1.04
C ASP A 78 0.22 9.02 -2.37
N GLU A 79 0.85 7.86 -2.55
CA GLU A 79 0.63 7.05 -3.75
C GLU A 79 -0.81 6.54 -3.86
N LEU A 80 -1.37 6.07 -2.75
CA LEU A 80 -2.76 5.61 -2.74
C LEU A 80 -3.72 6.77 -3.04
N LEU A 81 -3.48 7.94 -2.48
CA LEU A 81 -4.28 9.13 -2.76
C LEU A 81 -4.19 9.53 -4.23
N ARG A 82 -3.00 9.44 -4.81
CA ARG A 82 -2.78 9.75 -6.22
C ARG A 82 -3.57 8.81 -7.12
N ILE A 83 -3.55 7.52 -6.80
CA ILE A 83 -4.32 6.52 -7.54
C ILE A 83 -5.82 6.80 -7.41
N ARG A 84 -6.30 7.04 -6.19
CA ARG A 84 -7.71 7.32 -5.94
C ARG A 84 -8.19 8.56 -6.69
N ASP A 85 -7.38 9.60 -6.72
CA ASP A 85 -7.76 10.90 -7.27
C ASP A 85 -7.44 11.04 -8.76
N THR A 86 -6.84 10.02 -9.36
CA THR A 86 -6.58 10.02 -10.81
C THR A 86 -7.90 9.93 -11.55
N LYS A 87 -8.12 10.88 -12.45
CA LYS A 87 -9.31 10.87 -13.27
C LYS A 87 -9.19 9.83 -14.38
N SER A 88 -10.25 9.06 -14.55
CA SER A 88 -10.31 8.08 -15.63
C SER A 88 -10.28 8.77 -16.98
N LYS A 89 -9.43 8.28 -17.88
CA LYS A 89 -9.32 8.81 -19.23
C LYS A 89 -10.15 7.96 -20.19
N PRO A 90 -10.70 8.57 -21.26
CA PRO A 90 -11.41 7.79 -22.26
C PRO A 90 -10.47 6.79 -22.94
N CYS A 91 -11.00 5.62 -23.22
CA CYS A 91 -10.22 4.58 -23.88
C CYS A 91 -10.03 4.93 -25.36
N ASN A 92 -8.78 4.90 -25.82
CA ASN A 92 -8.44 5.02 -27.22
C ASN A 92 -8.15 3.63 -27.79
N GLY A 93 -9.23 2.89 -28.08
CA GLY A 93 -9.18 1.49 -28.46
C GLY A 93 -8.08 1.11 -29.43
N PRO A 94 -7.96 1.75 -30.62
CA PRO A 94 -6.91 1.39 -31.57
C PRO A 94 -5.51 1.60 -31.04
N PHE A 95 -5.30 2.66 -30.26
CA PHE A 95 -4.01 2.99 -29.68
C PHE A 95 -3.51 1.89 -28.75
N TYR A 96 -4.43 1.24 -28.04
CA TYR A 96 -4.09 0.18 -27.09
C TYR A 96 -4.17 -1.22 -27.69
N GLY A 97 -4.26 -1.33 -29.02
CA GLY A 97 -4.25 -2.60 -29.71
C GLY A 97 -5.58 -3.33 -29.75
N CYS A 98 -6.67 -2.67 -29.38
CA CYS A 98 -8.00 -3.29 -29.47
C CYS A 98 -8.46 -3.33 -30.94
N PRO A 99 -8.95 -4.49 -31.42
CA PRO A 99 -9.49 -4.57 -32.79
C PRO A 99 -10.78 -3.76 -32.91
N GLU A 100 -11.05 -3.25 -34.08
CA GLU A 100 -12.22 -2.41 -34.38
C GLU A 100 -13.53 -3.08 -33.94
N SER A 101 -13.64 -4.39 -34.15
CA SER A 101 -14.82 -5.15 -33.76
C SER A 101 -15.09 -5.13 -32.26
N GLU A 102 -14.05 -4.87 -31.44
CA GLU A 102 -14.15 -4.87 -29.99
C GLU A 102 -14.29 -3.47 -29.40
N TYR A 103 -13.43 -2.51 -29.83
CA TYR A 103 -13.44 -1.20 -29.15
C TYR A 103 -14.68 -0.38 -29.45
N LEU A 104 -15.32 -0.55 -30.63
CA LEU A 104 -16.55 0.17 -30.94
C LEU A 104 -17.73 -0.24 -30.06
N ARG A 105 -17.67 -1.46 -29.49
CA ARG A 105 -18.67 -1.98 -28.57
C ARG A 105 -18.32 -1.74 -27.12
N CYS A 106 -17.10 -1.36 -26.83
CA CYS A 106 -16.61 -1.21 -25.46
C CYS A 106 -17.22 0.03 -24.80
N LYS A 107 -17.78 -0.15 -23.60
CA LYS A 107 -18.36 0.96 -22.84
C LYS A 107 -17.33 1.99 -22.40
N SER A 108 -16.06 1.57 -22.30
CA SER A 108 -14.97 2.47 -21.91
C SER A 108 -14.44 3.29 -23.07
N TYR A 109 -14.81 2.95 -24.31
CA TYR A 109 -14.35 3.67 -25.48
C TYR A 109 -15.15 4.95 -25.67
N VAL A 110 -14.43 6.05 -25.86
CA VAL A 110 -15.04 7.36 -26.13
C VAL A 110 -14.48 7.88 -27.44
N PRO A 111 -15.32 8.18 -28.45
CA PRO A 111 -14.87 8.71 -29.73
C PRO A 111 -14.06 10.01 -29.58
N PRO A 112 -13.15 10.29 -30.51
CA PRO A 112 -12.28 11.47 -30.42
C PRO A 112 -13.00 12.80 -30.22
N GLU A 113 -14.15 12.96 -30.84
CA GLU A 113 -14.94 14.19 -30.72
C GLU A 113 -15.54 14.43 -29.34
N GLN A 114 -15.66 13.36 -28.53
CA GLN A 114 -16.21 13.45 -27.17
C GLN A 114 -15.14 13.52 -26.08
N ARG A 115 -13.86 13.32 -26.42
CA ARG A 115 -12.75 13.30 -25.46
C ARG A 115 -12.31 14.68 -24.99
N ARG A 116 -12.59 15.68 -25.76
CA ARG A 116 -12.07 17.04 -25.56
C ARG A 116 -12.46 17.66 -24.24
N LYS A 117 -13.68 17.39 -23.75
CA LYS A 117 -14.18 17.98 -22.51
C LYS A 117 -13.55 17.39 -21.25
N GLU A 118 -13.11 16.14 -21.32
CA GLU A 118 -12.51 15.46 -20.18
C GLU A 118 -11.04 15.81 -20.01
N ASP A 119 -10.33 16.08 -21.11
CA ASP A 119 -8.94 16.52 -21.05
C ASP A 119 -8.84 17.91 -20.40
N ASP A 120 -9.79 18.79 -20.66
CA ASP A 120 -9.83 20.14 -20.11
C ASP A 120 -10.08 20.13 -18.58
N THR A 121 -10.74 19.10 -18.05
CA THR A 121 -11.03 18.99 -16.62
C THR A 121 -9.89 18.37 -15.81
N ASN A 122 -8.86 17.85 -16.46
CA ASN A 122 -7.69 17.27 -15.82
C ASN A 122 -6.54 18.24 -15.62
N ALA A 123 -6.75 19.49 -15.95
CA ALA A 123 -5.73 20.52 -15.80
C ALA A 123 -5.47 20.83 -14.32
#